data_5545cbfba7eea768ba660b950cdf3545
#
_entry.id   5545cbfba7eea768ba660b950cdf3545
#
_cell.length_a   1.000
_cell.length_b   1.000
_cell.length_c   1.000
_cell.angle_alpha   90.00
_cell.angle_beta   90.00
_cell.angle_gamma   90.00
#
_symmetry.space_group_name_H-M   'P 1'
#
loop_
_entity.id
_entity.type
_entity.pdbx_description
1 polymer ?
#
loop_
_entity_poly.entity_id
_entity_poly.type
_entity_poly.pdbx_seq_one_letter_code
_entity_poly.pdbx_strand_id
1 'polypeptide(L)'
;MERDDFIEMLAREGFQTTVLVEREAGASLDDHAHAFEAKALILEGELTLRIADQDTRYQPGDVFHLRANETHSERYGPEGVCYLVGRK
;
A
#
# COMPACT_ATOMS: atom_id res chain seq x y z
N MET A 1 8.16 1.69 10.16
CA MET A 1 7.85 3.13 10.37
C MET A 1 6.62 3.23 11.24
N GLU A 2 6.60 4.17 12.14
CA GLU A 2 5.45 4.45 12.98
C GLU A 2 4.41 5.29 12.23
N ARG A 3 3.14 5.18 12.63
CA ARG A 3 2.03 5.85 11.98
C ARG A 3 2.21 7.38 11.91
N ASP A 4 2.58 8.01 13.03
CA ASP A 4 2.72 9.46 13.08
C ASP A 4 3.86 9.94 12.17
N ASP A 5 4.96 9.21 12.13
CA ASP A 5 6.09 9.50 11.24
C ASP A 5 5.70 9.39 9.79
N PHE A 6 4.87 8.39 9.46
CA PHE A 6 4.37 8.19 8.11
C PHE A 6 3.47 9.35 7.67
N ILE A 7 2.55 9.76 8.53
CA ILE A 7 1.64 10.89 8.24
C ILE A 7 2.44 12.17 8.01
N GLU A 8 3.44 12.41 8.85
CA GLU A 8 4.32 13.57 8.70
C GLU A 8 5.11 13.52 7.40
N MET A 9 5.62 12.36 7.02
CA MET A 9 6.31 12.16 5.75
C MET A 9 5.40 12.47 4.56
N LEU A 10 4.16 11.98 4.58
CA LEU A 10 3.18 12.25 3.53
C LEU A 10 2.96 13.74 3.35
N ALA A 11 2.81 14.48 4.45
CA ALA A 11 2.61 15.92 4.41
C ALA A 11 3.81 16.63 3.77
N ARG A 12 5.02 16.25 4.16
CA ARG A 12 6.25 16.84 3.60
C ARG A 12 6.40 16.56 2.10
N GLU A 13 5.95 15.39 1.64
CA GLU A 13 6.09 14.99 0.24
C GLU A 13 4.92 15.42 -0.63
N GLY A 14 3.94 16.12 -0.07
CA GLY A 14 2.83 16.67 -0.83
C GLY A 14 1.67 15.70 -1.09
N PHE A 15 1.60 14.59 -0.37
CA PHE A 15 0.44 13.71 -0.43
C PHE A 15 -0.72 14.36 0.32
N GLN A 16 -1.87 14.49 -0.33
CA GLN A 16 -2.96 15.30 0.19
C GLN A 16 -4.10 14.51 0.81
N THR A 17 -4.33 13.31 0.31
CA THR A 17 -5.46 12.48 0.76
C THR A 17 -4.93 11.28 1.52
N THR A 18 -5.48 11.02 2.71
CA THR A 18 -5.13 9.84 3.51
C THR A 18 -6.36 8.99 3.71
N VAL A 19 -6.28 7.72 3.34
CA VAL A 19 -7.39 6.77 3.40
C VAL A 19 -6.94 5.50 4.12
N LEU A 20 -7.80 4.99 4.98
CA LEU A 20 -7.59 3.68 5.61
C LEU A 20 -8.22 2.62 4.70
N VAL A 21 -7.45 1.61 4.35
CA VAL A 21 -7.89 0.52 3.47
C VAL A 21 -7.83 -0.80 4.22
N GLU A 22 -8.90 -1.58 4.13
CA GLU A 22 -8.96 -2.92 4.68
C GLU A 22 -9.31 -3.89 3.57
N ARG A 23 -8.63 -5.05 3.55
CA ARG A 23 -8.88 -6.11 2.58
C ARG A 23 -9.00 -7.45 3.29
N GLU A 24 -9.84 -8.32 2.76
CA GLU A 24 -10.17 -9.60 3.37
C GLU A 24 -9.02 -10.60 3.26
N ALA A 25 -9.00 -11.52 4.22
CA ALA A 25 -8.05 -12.62 4.24
C ALA A 25 -8.14 -13.45 2.94
N GLY A 26 -6.99 -13.73 2.35
CA GLY A 26 -6.88 -14.57 1.15
C GLY A 26 -7.42 -13.96 -0.12
N ALA A 27 -7.91 -12.72 -0.10
CA ALA A 27 -8.38 -12.05 -1.31
C ALA A 27 -7.21 -11.54 -2.15
N SER A 28 -7.50 -11.12 -3.37
CA SER A 28 -6.51 -10.60 -4.29
C SER A 28 -7.11 -9.58 -5.25
N LEU A 29 -6.27 -8.75 -5.83
CA LEU A 29 -6.64 -7.87 -6.95
C LEU A 29 -5.72 -8.17 -8.12
N ASP A 30 -6.33 -8.38 -9.29
CA ASP A 30 -5.60 -8.60 -10.52
C ASP A 30 -4.86 -7.34 -10.98
N ASP A 31 -4.05 -7.46 -12.02
CA ASP A 31 -3.28 -6.34 -12.56
C ASP A 31 -4.16 -5.12 -12.81
N HIS A 32 -3.74 -4.00 -12.25
CA HIS A 32 -4.40 -2.71 -12.41
C HIS A 32 -3.39 -1.59 -12.21
N ALA A 33 -3.78 -0.38 -12.54
CA ALA A 33 -2.96 0.81 -12.35
C ALA A 33 -3.85 1.97 -11.92
N HIS A 34 -3.24 2.95 -11.26
CA HIS A 34 -3.92 4.17 -10.85
C HIS A 34 -3.28 5.39 -11.52
N ALA A 35 -4.07 6.41 -11.79
CA ALA A 35 -3.58 7.65 -12.37
C ALA A 35 -2.86 8.54 -11.36
N PHE A 36 -2.73 8.10 -10.12
CA PHE A 36 -2.10 8.85 -9.05
C PHE A 36 -0.94 8.06 -8.45
N GLU A 37 -0.06 8.77 -7.75
CA GLU A 37 1.02 8.18 -6.96
C GLU A 37 0.49 7.82 -5.58
N ALA A 38 0.92 6.69 -5.01
CA ALA A 38 0.47 6.23 -3.71
C ALA A 38 1.64 5.77 -2.85
N LYS A 39 1.60 6.13 -1.56
CA LYS A 39 2.45 5.54 -0.53
C LYS A 39 1.57 5.00 0.58
N ALA A 40 1.91 3.82 1.09
CA ALA A 40 1.08 3.15 2.09
C ALA A 40 1.92 2.54 3.20
N LEU A 41 1.41 2.65 4.42
CA LEU A 41 1.99 2.02 5.61
C LEU A 41 1.10 0.86 6.04
N ILE A 42 1.67 -0.33 6.13
CA ILE A 42 0.96 -1.50 6.65
C ILE A 42 0.79 -1.34 8.16
N LEU A 43 -0.46 -1.42 8.62
CA LEU A 43 -0.80 -1.35 10.05
C LEU A 43 -1.01 -2.74 10.63
N GLU A 44 -1.69 -3.63 9.91
CA GLU A 44 -2.01 -4.98 10.35
C GLU A 44 -2.02 -5.93 9.16
N GLY A 45 -1.72 -7.20 9.40
CA GLY A 45 -1.74 -8.23 8.36
C GLY A 45 -0.54 -8.12 7.42
N GLU A 46 -0.73 -8.60 6.19
CA GLU A 46 0.33 -8.52 5.20
C GLU A 46 -0.23 -8.44 3.79
N LEU A 47 0.59 -7.91 2.89
CA LEU A 47 0.25 -7.74 1.48
C LEU A 47 1.48 -8.09 0.65
N THR A 48 1.26 -8.87 -0.42
CA THR A 48 2.28 -9.11 -1.43
C THR A 48 1.92 -8.32 -2.67
N LEU A 49 2.84 -7.46 -3.09
CA LEU A 49 2.70 -6.61 -4.26
C LEU A 49 3.53 -7.21 -5.38
N ARG A 50 2.93 -7.35 -6.57
CA ARG A 50 3.64 -7.86 -7.75
C ARG A 50 3.74 -6.77 -8.79
N ILE A 51 4.99 -6.42 -9.12
CA ILE A 51 5.31 -5.42 -10.14
C ILE A 51 6.36 -6.03 -11.06
N ALA A 52 6.12 -6.00 -12.38
CA ALA A 52 7.07 -6.52 -13.38
C ALA A 52 7.58 -7.93 -13.05
N ASP A 53 6.66 -8.82 -12.68
CA ASP A 53 6.92 -10.21 -12.34
C ASP A 53 7.77 -10.42 -11.07
N GLN A 54 7.92 -9.38 -10.25
CA GLN A 54 8.59 -9.47 -8.96
C GLN A 54 7.61 -9.28 -7.81
N ASP A 55 7.61 -10.22 -6.88
CA ASP A 55 6.80 -10.18 -5.68
C ASP A 55 7.59 -9.57 -4.53
N THR A 56 6.96 -8.64 -3.81
CA THR A 56 7.50 -8.08 -2.58
C THR A 56 6.43 -8.18 -1.50
N ARG A 57 6.81 -8.76 -0.37
CA ARG A 57 5.90 -8.93 0.77
C ARG A 57 6.11 -7.80 1.77
N TYR A 58 5.01 -7.19 2.17
CA TYR A 58 5.00 -6.08 3.12
C TYR A 58 4.25 -6.47 4.39
N GLN A 59 4.84 -6.18 5.53
CA GLN A 59 4.34 -6.51 6.86
C GLN A 59 4.15 -5.24 7.69
N PRO A 60 3.51 -5.32 8.87
CA PRO A 60 3.29 -4.14 9.71
C PRO A 60 4.56 -3.32 9.91
N GLY A 61 4.45 -2.02 9.69
CA GLY A 61 5.56 -1.08 9.74
C GLY A 61 6.27 -0.85 8.41
N ASP A 62 6.03 -1.71 7.42
CA ASP A 62 6.61 -1.54 6.08
C ASP A 62 5.81 -0.50 5.28
N VAL A 63 6.51 0.19 4.39
CA VAL A 63 5.91 1.17 3.49
C VAL A 63 6.10 0.71 2.06
N PHE A 64 5.02 0.74 1.26
CA PHE A 64 5.16 0.52 -0.19
C PHE A 64 4.84 1.80 -0.94
N HIS A 65 5.40 1.91 -2.13
CA HIS A 65 5.27 3.07 -2.99
C HIS A 65 4.90 2.62 -4.41
N LEU A 66 3.86 3.22 -4.96
CA LEU A 66 3.42 2.97 -6.32
C LEU A 66 3.44 4.29 -7.09
N ARG A 67 4.11 4.28 -8.24
CA ARG A 67 4.12 5.44 -9.14
C ARG A 67 2.81 5.51 -9.90
N ALA A 68 2.47 6.71 -10.36
CA ALA A 68 1.29 6.89 -11.22
C ALA A 68 1.41 5.97 -12.44
N ASN A 69 0.31 5.33 -12.78
CA ASN A 69 0.16 4.44 -13.95
C ASN A 69 1.04 3.17 -13.92
N GLU A 70 1.59 2.83 -12.78
CA GLU A 70 2.39 1.61 -12.60
C GLU A 70 1.48 0.40 -12.42
N THR A 71 1.54 -0.55 -13.36
CA THR A 71 0.73 -1.77 -13.29
C THR A 71 1.21 -2.67 -12.16
N HIS A 72 0.30 -3.12 -11.34
CA HIS A 72 0.60 -4.01 -10.22
C HIS A 72 -0.58 -4.91 -9.90
N SER A 73 -0.31 -6.01 -9.20
CA SER A 73 -1.33 -6.86 -8.62
C SER A 73 -1.05 -7.03 -7.13
N GLU A 74 -2.06 -7.46 -6.37
CA GLU A 74 -1.98 -7.56 -4.92
C GLU A 74 -2.56 -8.88 -4.45
N ARG A 75 -1.92 -9.48 -3.44
CA ARG A 75 -2.45 -10.62 -2.71
C ARG A 75 -2.37 -10.32 -1.22
N TYR A 76 -3.42 -10.66 -0.50
CA TYR A 76 -3.52 -10.38 0.93
C TYR A 76 -3.27 -11.64 1.72
N GLY A 77 -2.66 -11.49 2.90
CA GLY A 77 -2.27 -12.63 3.73
C GLY A 77 -3.45 -13.35 4.38
N PRO A 78 -3.16 -14.38 5.19
CA PRO A 78 -4.20 -15.22 5.81
C PRO A 78 -5.07 -14.48 6.83
N GLU A 79 -4.63 -13.31 7.26
CA GLU A 79 -5.40 -12.45 8.17
C GLU A 79 -5.88 -11.17 7.49
N GLY A 80 -5.73 -11.09 6.16
CA GLY A 80 -6.04 -9.86 5.42
C GLY A 80 -4.96 -8.82 5.60
N VAL A 81 -5.32 -7.57 5.35
CA VAL A 81 -4.43 -6.44 5.52
C VAL A 81 -5.20 -5.18 5.85
N CYS A 82 -4.60 -4.34 6.69
CA CYS A 82 -5.09 -2.98 6.94
C CYS A 82 -3.91 -2.03 6.72
N TYR A 83 -4.10 -1.02 5.88
CA TYR A 83 -3.03 -0.06 5.63
C TYR A 83 -3.58 1.36 5.45
N LEU A 84 -2.71 2.32 5.73
CA LEU A 84 -3.00 3.74 5.57
C LEU A 84 -2.30 4.21 4.30
N VAL A 85 -3.04 4.81 3.38
CA VAL A 85 -2.48 5.22 2.09
C VAL A 85 -2.69 6.70 1.83
N GLY A 86 -1.61 7.36 1.38
CA GLY A 86 -1.66 8.72 0.86
C GLY A 86 -1.59 8.72 -0.66
N ARG A 87 -2.26 9.65 -1.29
CA ARG A 87 -2.34 9.80 -2.75
C ARG A 87 -1.91 11.19 -3.18
N LYS A 88 -1.36 11.25 -4.40
CA LYS A 88 -0.84 12.51 -4.89
C LYS A 88 -0.98 12.66 -6.39
#